data_dffbe59f642eb6e6feed7f6ca1a0a52d
#
_entry.id   dffbe59f642eb6e6feed7f6ca1a0a52d
#
_cell.length_a   1.000
_cell.length_b   1.000
_cell.length_c   1.000
_cell.angle_alpha   90.00
_cell.angle_beta   90.00
_cell.angle_gamma   90.00
#
_symmetry.space_group_name_H-M   'P 1'
#
loop_
_entity.id
_entity.type
_entity.pdbx_description
1 polymer ?
#
loop_
_entity_poly.entity_id
_entity_poly.type
_entity_poly.pdbx_seq_one_letter_code
_entity_poly.pdbx_strand_id
1 'polypeptide(L)'
;NSLYGYSSLSGGWRVDKHPRMLADVNADGRADVVGFGNSGVSVSLSTGTSFTAAQLWVANYGYNQGWRIDQHPRIMADVNGDRRADIVGFGSAGVYVSLSTGTGFTAPALWNNLYGSGSLAGGWRVDRHPRMMADVNGDRRADIVGFGNTGVSVSFSTGTSFTPAQLLVAGFGYNAGGWRVEAHPRTMADVNGDGRADIIGFGNNGVGGALSLGTSFAPPQEWINPGFGYNTQGFRVGRHPRLVADVNADGRADIIGIGNGGVAGSLSFGTGFTLPAMWVNNYGHLQGWR
;
A
#
# COMPACT_ATOMS: atom_id res chain seq x y z
N ASN A 1 -9.68 -21.00 12.97
CA ASN A 1 -8.48 -21.44 12.27
C ASN A 1 -7.25 -21.25 13.17
N SER A 2 -6.53 -22.32 13.47
CA SER A 2 -5.35 -22.28 14.35
C SER A 2 -4.03 -21.92 13.61
N LEU A 3 -4.07 -21.68 12.31
CA LEU A 3 -2.93 -21.22 11.51
C LEU A 3 -2.75 -19.69 11.59
N TYR A 4 -1.62 -19.21 11.10
CA TYR A 4 -1.19 -17.81 11.07
C TYR A 4 -0.82 -17.21 12.45
N GLY A 5 -0.78 -18.00 13.50
CA GLY A 5 -0.36 -17.58 14.83
C GLY A 5 1.14 -17.75 15.10
N TYR A 6 1.64 -17.09 16.14
CA TYR A 6 3.06 -17.09 16.52
C TYR A 6 3.53 -18.44 17.09
N SER A 7 2.68 -19.15 17.85
CA SER A 7 3.06 -20.42 18.46
C SER A 7 3.35 -21.50 17.40
N SER A 8 4.18 -22.50 17.74
CA SER A 8 4.47 -23.64 16.86
C SER A 8 3.18 -24.41 16.50
N LEU A 9 2.22 -24.50 17.43
CA LEU A 9 0.90 -25.12 17.21
C LEU A 9 0.03 -24.32 16.23
N SER A 10 0.32 -23.04 16.05
CA SER A 10 -0.40 -22.12 15.14
C SER A 10 0.43 -21.80 13.88
N GLY A 11 1.43 -22.63 13.55
CA GLY A 11 2.24 -22.49 12.34
C GLY A 11 3.52 -21.66 12.49
N GLY A 12 3.83 -21.13 13.68
CA GLY A 12 5.08 -20.41 13.96
C GLY A 12 5.27 -19.13 13.14
N TRP A 13 4.18 -18.42 12.84
CA TRP A 13 4.22 -17.22 12.00
C TRP A 13 4.85 -16.03 12.74
N ARG A 14 5.78 -15.36 12.09
CA ARG A 14 6.53 -14.24 12.64
C ARG A 14 6.30 -12.97 11.82
N VAL A 15 6.14 -11.84 12.50
CA VAL A 15 5.90 -10.54 11.84
C VAL A 15 7.12 -10.12 10.99
N ASP A 16 8.32 -10.42 11.46
CA ASP A 16 9.59 -10.12 10.79
C ASP A 16 9.89 -11.00 9.57
N LYS A 17 9.05 -12.01 9.26
CA LYS A 17 9.29 -12.97 8.16
C LYS A 17 8.05 -13.22 7.30
N HIS A 18 6.89 -13.27 7.91
CA HIS A 18 5.67 -13.83 7.32
C HIS A 18 4.57 -12.77 7.25
N PRO A 19 4.50 -11.96 6.19
CA PRO A 19 3.38 -11.04 5.99
C PRO A 19 2.05 -11.77 5.93
N ARG A 20 1.02 -11.15 6.50
CA ARG A 20 -0.38 -11.63 6.43
C ARG A 20 -1.24 -10.46 6.04
N MET A 21 -2.15 -10.68 5.12
CA MET A 21 -2.99 -9.67 4.52
C MET A 21 -4.43 -10.18 4.42
N LEU A 22 -5.35 -9.26 4.25
CA LEU A 22 -6.71 -9.52 3.85
C LEU A 22 -6.92 -9.05 2.43
N ALA A 23 -7.47 -9.90 1.57
CA ALA A 23 -7.79 -9.56 0.18
C ALA A 23 -8.85 -10.54 -0.36
N ASP A 24 -9.76 -10.05 -1.18
CA ASP A 24 -10.69 -10.91 -1.92
C ASP A 24 -9.94 -11.57 -3.08
N VAL A 25 -9.62 -12.85 -2.93
CA VAL A 25 -8.85 -13.61 -3.95
C VAL A 25 -9.72 -14.48 -4.85
N ASN A 26 -11.04 -14.54 -4.58
CA ASN A 26 -11.99 -15.37 -5.34
C ASN A 26 -13.13 -14.56 -5.98
N ALA A 27 -13.18 -13.25 -5.79
CA ALA A 27 -14.19 -12.31 -6.28
C ALA A 27 -15.60 -12.57 -5.71
N ASP A 28 -15.67 -13.04 -4.46
CA ASP A 28 -16.96 -13.25 -3.78
C ASP A 28 -17.41 -12.05 -2.92
N GLY A 29 -16.62 -10.96 -2.95
CA GLY A 29 -16.86 -9.73 -2.21
C GLY A 29 -16.45 -9.78 -0.74
N ARG A 30 -15.82 -10.87 -0.29
CA ARG A 30 -15.31 -11.01 1.08
C ARG A 30 -13.78 -11.08 1.09
N ALA A 31 -13.19 -10.42 2.07
CA ALA A 31 -11.75 -10.48 2.23
C ALA A 31 -11.32 -11.82 2.85
N ASP A 32 -10.38 -12.50 2.21
CA ASP A 32 -9.76 -13.75 2.60
C ASP A 32 -8.44 -13.49 3.34
N VAL A 33 -7.99 -14.46 4.14
CA VAL A 33 -6.66 -14.41 4.77
C VAL A 33 -5.64 -14.94 3.80
N VAL A 34 -4.66 -14.11 3.45
CA VAL A 34 -3.51 -14.47 2.60
C VAL A 34 -2.23 -14.38 3.45
N GLY A 35 -1.52 -15.49 3.59
CA GLY A 35 -0.30 -15.56 4.38
C GLY A 35 0.91 -16.00 3.57
N PHE A 36 1.98 -15.21 3.63
CA PHE A 36 3.27 -15.50 3.02
C PHE A 36 4.15 -16.23 4.03
N GLY A 37 4.11 -17.55 4.01
CA GLY A 37 4.78 -18.41 4.98
C GLY A 37 6.22 -18.75 4.60
N ASN A 38 6.74 -19.85 5.21
CA ASN A 38 8.05 -20.35 4.87
C ASN A 38 8.09 -20.95 3.45
N SER A 39 7.12 -21.79 3.11
CA SER A 39 7.13 -22.60 1.89
C SER A 39 6.34 -21.99 0.73
N GLY A 40 5.70 -20.85 0.94
CA GLY A 40 4.88 -20.23 -0.09
C GLY A 40 3.70 -19.43 0.50
N VAL A 41 2.67 -19.23 -0.31
CA VAL A 41 1.48 -18.46 0.05
C VAL A 41 0.32 -19.41 0.36
N SER A 42 -0.20 -19.28 1.58
CA SER A 42 -1.39 -20.01 2.02
C SER A 42 -2.59 -19.08 2.10
N VAL A 43 -3.75 -19.59 1.73
CA VAL A 43 -5.02 -18.87 1.73
C VAL A 43 -6.04 -19.59 2.59
N SER A 44 -6.83 -18.83 3.34
CA SER A 44 -8.05 -19.27 4.00
C SER A 44 -9.20 -18.39 3.54
N LEU A 45 -10.16 -18.98 2.81
CA LEU A 45 -11.31 -18.24 2.27
C LEU A 45 -12.30 -17.87 3.37
N SER A 46 -12.84 -16.67 3.27
CA SER A 46 -13.89 -16.20 4.16
C SER A 46 -15.22 -16.90 3.88
N THR A 47 -15.88 -17.36 4.94
CA THR A 47 -17.26 -17.90 4.87
C THR A 47 -18.30 -16.86 5.26
N GLY A 48 -17.88 -15.63 5.57
CA GLY A 48 -18.71 -14.57 6.12
C GLY A 48 -18.75 -14.56 7.66
N THR A 49 -18.61 -15.71 8.29
CA THR A 49 -18.61 -15.87 9.76
C THR A 49 -17.34 -16.53 10.30
N SER A 50 -16.55 -17.10 9.42
CA SER A 50 -15.29 -17.80 9.75
C SER A 50 -14.37 -17.85 8.52
N PHE A 51 -13.26 -18.57 8.64
CA PHE A 51 -12.35 -18.84 7.52
C PHE A 51 -12.17 -20.34 7.34
N THR A 52 -12.03 -20.79 6.09
CA THR A 52 -11.70 -22.20 5.76
C THR A 52 -10.33 -22.57 6.34
N ALA A 53 -10.02 -23.87 6.36
CA ALA A 53 -8.67 -24.32 6.62
C ALA A 53 -7.69 -23.72 5.60
N ALA A 54 -6.51 -23.30 6.05
CA ALA A 54 -5.50 -22.75 5.16
C ALA A 54 -5.01 -23.81 4.17
N GLN A 55 -4.91 -23.42 2.91
CA GLN A 55 -4.38 -24.23 1.82
C GLN A 55 -3.20 -23.52 1.17
N LEU A 56 -2.16 -24.26 0.81
CA LEU A 56 -1.04 -23.71 0.02
C LEU A 56 -1.50 -23.51 -1.42
N TRP A 57 -1.56 -22.26 -1.87
CA TRP A 57 -2.01 -21.89 -3.22
C TRP A 57 -0.86 -21.72 -4.22
N VAL A 58 0.33 -21.29 -3.74
CA VAL A 58 1.53 -21.23 -4.57
C VAL A 58 2.79 -21.48 -3.72
N ALA A 59 3.67 -22.35 -4.18
CA ALA A 59 4.93 -22.67 -3.49
C ALA A 59 6.04 -21.68 -3.89
N ASN A 60 5.77 -20.38 -3.75
CA ASN A 60 6.70 -19.29 -4.01
C ASN A 60 6.39 -18.09 -3.07
N TYR A 61 7.16 -17.01 -3.15
CA TYR A 61 7.03 -15.79 -2.33
C TYR A 61 7.28 -15.99 -0.84
N GLY A 62 7.62 -17.20 -0.41
CA GLY A 62 7.88 -17.55 0.98
C GLY A 62 9.31 -17.25 1.42
N TYR A 63 9.54 -17.37 2.72
CA TYR A 63 10.85 -17.11 3.31
C TYR A 63 11.94 -18.07 2.78
N ASN A 64 11.63 -19.36 2.58
CA ASN A 64 12.58 -20.36 2.06
C ASN A 64 12.91 -20.13 0.58
N GLN A 65 12.06 -19.45 -0.18
CA GLN A 65 12.33 -19.02 -1.56
C GLN A 65 13.10 -17.70 -1.64
N GLY A 66 13.65 -17.23 -0.52
CA GLY A 66 14.49 -16.04 -0.48
C GLY A 66 13.74 -14.69 -0.32
N TRP A 67 12.43 -14.71 -0.13
CA TRP A 67 11.67 -13.48 0.08
C TRP A 67 11.85 -12.93 1.49
N ARG A 68 12.16 -11.63 1.60
CA ARG A 68 12.45 -10.92 2.86
C ARG A 68 11.59 -9.67 2.94
N ILE A 69 11.06 -9.35 4.12
CA ILE A 69 10.16 -8.18 4.29
C ILE A 69 10.92 -6.86 4.18
N ASP A 70 12.19 -6.85 4.55
CA ASP A 70 13.07 -5.68 4.50
C ASP A 70 13.63 -5.39 3.10
N GLN A 71 13.41 -6.28 2.13
CA GLN A 71 13.92 -6.15 0.76
C GLN A 71 12.84 -6.33 -0.31
N HIS A 72 11.95 -7.27 -0.10
CA HIS A 72 11.01 -7.78 -1.10
C HIS A 72 9.56 -7.59 -0.64
N PRO A 73 8.96 -6.40 -0.78
CA PRO A 73 7.55 -6.18 -0.51
C PRO A 73 6.67 -7.12 -1.33
N ARG A 74 5.59 -7.59 -0.71
CA ARG A 74 4.54 -8.38 -1.37
C ARG A 74 3.23 -7.69 -1.09
N ILE A 75 2.40 -7.50 -2.11
CA ILE A 75 1.15 -6.75 -2.07
C ILE A 75 0.09 -7.61 -2.76
N MET A 76 -1.15 -7.52 -2.30
CA MET A 76 -2.31 -8.09 -2.98
C MET A 76 -3.03 -6.96 -3.71
N ALA A 77 -3.24 -7.12 -5.02
CA ALA A 77 -3.95 -6.15 -5.85
C ALA A 77 -4.50 -6.81 -7.11
N ASP A 78 -5.66 -6.38 -7.58
CA ASP A 78 -6.19 -6.80 -8.88
C ASP A 78 -5.42 -6.06 -9.98
N VAL A 79 -4.52 -6.78 -10.68
CA VAL A 79 -3.71 -6.19 -11.75
C VAL A 79 -4.20 -6.53 -13.14
N ASN A 80 -5.21 -7.40 -13.27
CA ASN A 80 -5.78 -7.81 -14.55
C ASN A 80 -7.24 -7.34 -14.76
N GLY A 81 -7.88 -6.77 -13.74
CA GLY A 81 -9.24 -6.24 -13.80
C GLY A 81 -10.34 -7.30 -13.64
N ASP A 82 -10.01 -8.47 -13.09
CA ASP A 82 -10.96 -9.57 -12.92
C ASP A 82 -11.63 -9.60 -11.54
N ARG A 83 -11.35 -8.59 -10.70
CA ARG A 83 -11.83 -8.40 -9.33
C ARG A 83 -11.26 -9.39 -8.31
N ARG A 84 -10.31 -10.21 -8.67
CA ARG A 84 -9.56 -11.03 -7.73
C ARG A 84 -8.22 -10.35 -7.42
N ALA A 85 -7.86 -10.33 -6.16
CA ALA A 85 -6.56 -9.82 -5.76
C ALA A 85 -5.46 -10.83 -6.15
N ASP A 86 -4.51 -10.36 -6.95
CA ASP A 86 -3.33 -11.08 -7.39
C ASP A 86 -2.15 -10.83 -6.46
N ILE A 87 -1.14 -11.69 -6.51
CA ILE A 87 0.13 -11.46 -5.81
C ILE A 87 1.03 -10.59 -6.68
N VAL A 88 1.48 -9.46 -6.12
CA VAL A 88 2.53 -8.60 -6.69
C VAL A 88 3.72 -8.62 -5.75
N GLY A 89 4.81 -9.23 -6.19
CA GLY A 89 6.04 -9.35 -5.42
C GLY A 89 7.18 -8.54 -6.03
N PHE A 90 7.74 -7.62 -5.24
CA PHE A 90 8.91 -6.83 -5.63
C PHE A 90 10.18 -7.57 -5.24
N GLY A 91 10.68 -8.41 -6.13
CA GLY A 91 11.86 -9.25 -5.92
C GLY A 91 13.18 -8.53 -6.24
N SER A 92 14.27 -9.29 -6.28
CA SER A 92 15.58 -8.71 -6.60
C SER A 92 15.69 -8.32 -8.07
N ALA A 93 15.12 -9.10 -9.01
CA ALA A 93 15.24 -8.86 -10.45
C ALA A 93 14.09 -7.98 -11.02
N GLY A 94 13.11 -7.61 -10.19
CA GLY A 94 11.96 -6.82 -10.64
C GLY A 94 10.67 -7.25 -9.96
N VAL A 95 9.55 -7.03 -10.64
CA VAL A 95 8.20 -7.29 -10.14
C VAL A 95 7.66 -8.59 -10.73
N TYR A 96 7.35 -9.52 -9.85
CA TYR A 96 6.75 -10.80 -10.17
C TYR A 96 5.27 -10.78 -9.84
N VAL A 97 4.45 -11.32 -10.73
CA VAL A 97 3.00 -11.44 -10.56
C VAL A 97 2.58 -12.90 -10.61
N SER A 98 1.67 -13.28 -9.73
CA SER A 98 0.90 -14.52 -9.81
C SER A 98 -0.57 -14.17 -9.77
N LEU A 99 -1.29 -14.44 -10.87
CA LEU A 99 -2.72 -14.15 -11.00
C LEU A 99 -3.54 -15.13 -10.18
N SER A 100 -4.56 -14.63 -9.51
CA SER A 100 -5.53 -15.49 -8.82
C SER A 100 -6.45 -16.18 -9.83
N THR A 101 -6.65 -17.49 -9.63
CA THR A 101 -7.64 -18.29 -10.36
C THR A 101 -8.94 -18.48 -9.60
N GLY A 102 -9.04 -17.89 -8.39
CA GLY A 102 -10.13 -18.08 -7.44
C GLY A 102 -10.01 -19.34 -6.57
N THR A 103 -9.12 -20.26 -6.94
CA THR A 103 -8.84 -21.52 -6.21
C THR A 103 -7.34 -21.79 -6.05
N GLY A 104 -6.49 -20.90 -6.55
CA GLY A 104 -5.03 -20.97 -6.51
C GLY A 104 -4.43 -19.71 -7.13
N PHE A 105 -3.10 -19.67 -7.21
CA PHE A 105 -2.36 -18.66 -7.94
C PHE A 105 -1.55 -19.28 -9.08
N THR A 106 -1.42 -18.56 -10.19
CA THR A 106 -0.52 -18.98 -11.28
C THR A 106 0.94 -19.01 -10.80
N ALA A 107 1.80 -19.71 -11.54
CA ALA A 107 3.24 -19.58 -11.30
C ALA A 107 3.70 -18.12 -11.45
N PRO A 108 4.69 -17.65 -10.64
CA PRO A 108 5.22 -16.30 -10.76
C PRO A 108 5.79 -16.01 -12.14
N ALA A 109 5.37 -14.90 -12.75
CA ALA A 109 5.92 -14.38 -13.99
C ALA A 109 6.55 -13.00 -13.73
N LEU A 110 7.71 -12.72 -14.35
CA LEU A 110 8.33 -11.39 -14.30
C LEU A 110 7.57 -10.45 -15.24
N TRP A 111 6.84 -9.49 -14.67
CA TRP A 111 6.04 -8.52 -15.42
C TRP A 111 6.75 -7.19 -15.63
N ASN A 112 7.73 -6.86 -14.80
CA ASN A 112 8.52 -5.64 -14.93
C ASN A 112 9.92 -5.87 -14.35
N ASN A 113 10.97 -5.44 -15.05
CA ASN A 113 12.37 -5.61 -14.65
C ASN A 113 12.93 -4.43 -13.83
N LEU A 114 12.06 -3.50 -13.38
CA LEU A 114 12.39 -2.41 -12.46
C LEU A 114 11.72 -2.60 -11.10
N TYR A 115 11.87 -1.65 -10.20
CA TYR A 115 11.35 -1.65 -8.83
C TYR A 115 11.89 -2.76 -7.92
N GLY A 116 12.85 -3.55 -8.39
CA GLY A 116 13.49 -4.60 -7.62
C GLY A 116 14.64 -4.12 -6.74
N SER A 117 15.03 -4.94 -5.77
CA SER A 117 16.10 -4.61 -4.83
C SER A 117 17.51 -4.75 -5.42
N GLY A 118 17.68 -5.53 -6.48
CA GLY A 118 18.95 -5.69 -7.20
C GLY A 118 19.31 -4.43 -8.00
N SER A 119 20.61 -4.19 -8.18
CA SER A 119 21.12 -3.00 -8.88
C SER A 119 20.61 -2.88 -10.32
N LEU A 120 20.50 -4.01 -11.03
CA LEU A 120 19.97 -4.04 -12.41
C LEU A 120 18.47 -3.77 -12.48
N ALA A 121 17.74 -3.96 -11.38
CA ALA A 121 16.31 -3.67 -11.25
C ALA A 121 16.04 -2.34 -10.53
N GLY A 122 17.03 -1.44 -10.50
CA GLY A 122 16.91 -0.10 -9.96
C GLY A 122 17.32 0.07 -8.51
N GLY A 123 17.72 -0.99 -7.79
CA GLY A 123 18.23 -0.92 -6.42
C GLY A 123 17.23 -0.35 -5.41
N TRP A 124 15.97 -0.69 -5.54
CA TRP A 124 14.90 -0.19 -4.68
C TRP A 124 15.00 -0.74 -3.25
N ARG A 125 14.86 0.13 -2.28
CA ARG A 125 15.01 -0.17 -0.84
C ARG A 125 13.73 0.12 -0.08
N VAL A 126 13.35 -0.75 0.83
CA VAL A 126 12.13 -0.60 1.66
C VAL A 126 12.24 0.62 2.58
N ASP A 127 13.42 0.88 3.13
CA ASP A 127 13.70 2.00 4.02
C ASP A 127 13.73 3.39 3.33
N ARG A 128 13.64 3.43 1.98
CA ARG A 128 13.73 4.69 1.21
C ARG A 128 12.66 4.85 0.16
N HIS A 129 12.33 3.76 -0.52
CA HIS A 129 11.55 3.77 -1.76
C HIS A 129 10.27 2.95 -1.58
N PRO A 130 9.21 3.53 -1.02
CA PRO A 130 7.90 2.87 -0.98
C PRO A 130 7.43 2.47 -2.38
N ARG A 131 6.83 1.30 -2.48
CA ARG A 131 6.20 0.76 -3.69
C ARG A 131 4.79 0.37 -3.33
N MET A 132 3.84 0.78 -4.14
CA MET A 132 2.41 0.60 -3.91
C MET A 132 1.74 0.13 -5.19
N MET A 133 0.55 -0.42 -5.03
CA MET A 133 -0.35 -0.75 -6.11
C MET A 133 -1.58 0.15 -6.00
N ALA A 134 -1.95 0.82 -7.08
CA ALA A 134 -3.13 1.69 -7.14
C ALA A 134 -3.58 1.88 -8.59
N ASP A 135 -4.87 1.98 -8.81
CA ASP A 135 -5.41 2.35 -10.13
C ASP A 135 -5.21 3.86 -10.34
N VAL A 136 -4.17 4.23 -11.09
CA VAL A 136 -3.81 5.63 -11.35
C VAL A 136 -4.56 6.18 -12.56
N ASN A 137 -4.94 5.32 -13.51
CA ASN A 137 -5.54 5.74 -14.77
C ASN A 137 -7.05 5.54 -14.85
N GLY A 138 -7.68 4.90 -13.85
CA GLY A 138 -9.13 4.67 -13.77
C GLY A 138 -9.61 3.48 -14.61
N ASP A 139 -8.71 2.57 -14.99
CA ASP A 139 -9.04 1.41 -15.82
C ASP A 139 -9.40 0.15 -14.99
N ARG A 140 -9.45 0.29 -13.67
CA ARG A 140 -9.73 -0.75 -12.66
C ARG A 140 -8.66 -1.83 -12.55
N ARG A 141 -7.48 -1.59 -13.06
CA ARG A 141 -6.31 -2.42 -12.80
C ARG A 141 -5.34 -1.64 -11.92
N ALA A 142 -4.75 -2.33 -10.95
CA ALA A 142 -3.77 -1.69 -10.10
C ALA A 142 -2.43 -1.55 -10.83
N ASP A 143 -1.92 -0.33 -10.88
CA ASP A 143 -0.64 0.07 -11.44
C ASP A 143 0.45 0.05 -10.38
N ILE A 144 1.71 -0.05 -10.79
CA ILE A 144 2.85 0.12 -9.88
C ILE A 144 3.10 1.61 -9.69
N VAL A 145 3.11 2.06 -8.43
CA VAL A 145 3.53 3.41 -8.03
C VAL A 145 4.76 3.30 -7.14
N GLY A 146 5.88 3.81 -7.62
CA GLY A 146 7.14 3.78 -6.90
C GLY A 146 7.63 5.18 -6.52
N PHE A 147 7.85 5.40 -5.23
CA PHE A 147 8.45 6.64 -4.70
C PHE A 147 9.96 6.47 -4.65
N GLY A 148 10.64 6.85 -5.73
CA GLY A 148 12.07 6.66 -5.93
C GLY A 148 12.95 7.80 -5.38
N ASN A 149 14.18 7.87 -5.84
CA ASN A 149 15.09 8.95 -5.46
C ASN A 149 14.67 10.30 -6.08
N THR A 150 14.31 10.30 -7.36
CA THR A 150 14.05 11.49 -8.16
C THR A 150 12.58 11.90 -8.20
N GLY A 151 11.69 11.08 -7.63
CA GLY A 151 10.26 11.34 -7.64
C GLY A 151 9.41 10.10 -7.67
N VAL A 152 8.20 10.23 -8.22
CA VAL A 152 7.22 9.16 -8.35
C VAL A 152 7.24 8.63 -9.76
N SER A 153 7.55 7.34 -9.89
CA SER A 153 7.50 6.60 -11.14
C SER A 153 6.29 5.67 -11.15
N VAL A 154 5.62 5.57 -12.29
CA VAL A 154 4.46 4.70 -12.50
C VAL A 154 4.73 3.74 -13.66
N SER A 155 4.27 2.52 -13.51
CA SER A 155 4.14 1.52 -14.59
C SER A 155 2.70 1.05 -14.63
N PHE A 156 2.00 1.34 -15.73
CA PHE A 156 0.59 0.99 -15.89
C PHE A 156 0.40 -0.49 -16.17
N SER A 157 -0.61 -1.08 -15.57
CA SER A 157 -0.97 -2.47 -15.86
C SER A 157 -1.64 -2.59 -17.23
N THR A 158 -1.21 -3.59 -18.01
CA THR A 158 -1.86 -3.98 -19.25
C THR A 158 -2.80 -5.17 -19.07
N GLY A 159 -2.91 -5.71 -17.84
CA GLY A 159 -3.62 -6.94 -17.52
C GLY A 159 -2.78 -8.20 -17.71
N THR A 160 -1.64 -8.12 -18.38
CA THR A 160 -0.72 -9.25 -18.65
C THR A 160 0.76 -8.89 -18.43
N SER A 161 1.06 -7.61 -18.21
CA SER A 161 2.38 -7.06 -17.93
C SER A 161 2.23 -5.64 -17.34
N PHE A 162 3.34 -5.00 -17.03
CA PHE A 162 3.37 -3.56 -16.73
C PHE A 162 4.15 -2.80 -17.80
N THR A 163 3.72 -1.58 -18.13
CA THR A 163 4.46 -0.70 -19.03
C THR A 163 5.85 -0.37 -18.46
N PRO A 164 6.80 0.09 -19.26
CA PRO A 164 8.04 0.67 -18.77
C PRO A 164 7.75 1.80 -17.75
N ALA A 165 8.59 1.90 -16.71
CA ALA A 165 8.45 2.93 -15.68
C ALA A 165 8.62 4.33 -16.27
N GLN A 166 7.71 5.23 -15.92
CA GLN A 166 7.74 6.64 -16.31
C GLN A 166 7.82 7.50 -15.04
N LEU A 167 8.75 8.45 -14.98
CA LEU A 167 8.78 9.47 -13.92
C LEU A 167 7.66 10.48 -14.19
N LEU A 168 6.58 10.43 -13.42
CA LEU A 168 5.43 11.31 -13.61
C LEU A 168 5.44 12.54 -12.69
N VAL A 169 6.10 12.46 -11.53
CA VAL A 169 6.21 13.59 -10.59
C VAL A 169 7.63 13.72 -10.09
N ALA A 170 8.26 14.86 -10.32
CA ALA A 170 9.57 15.21 -9.75
C ALA A 170 9.38 15.77 -8.32
N GLY A 171 8.87 14.95 -7.41
CA GLY A 171 8.58 15.27 -6.01
C GLY A 171 8.31 14.01 -5.21
N PHE A 172 8.08 14.11 -3.91
CA PHE A 172 7.81 13.00 -3.00
C PHE A 172 8.91 11.93 -2.93
N GLY A 173 10.05 12.17 -3.58
CA GLY A 173 11.17 11.25 -3.64
C GLY A 173 12.17 11.42 -2.51
N TYR A 174 13.08 10.45 -2.36
CA TYR A 174 14.10 10.48 -1.30
C TYR A 174 15.05 11.68 -1.44
N ASN A 175 15.54 11.97 -2.66
CA ASN A 175 16.36 13.16 -2.97
C ASN A 175 15.48 14.33 -3.46
N ALA A 176 14.41 14.03 -4.21
CA ALA A 176 13.46 15.03 -4.68
C ALA A 176 12.44 15.36 -3.58
N GLY A 177 12.72 16.39 -2.79
CA GLY A 177 11.89 16.85 -1.67
C GLY A 177 12.28 16.30 -0.31
N GLY A 178 13.30 15.44 -0.21
CA GLY A 178 13.81 14.96 1.08
C GLY A 178 12.88 14.03 1.85
N TRP A 179 12.03 13.27 1.16
CA TRP A 179 11.05 12.41 1.78
C TRP A 179 11.69 11.17 2.42
N ARG A 180 11.30 10.87 3.66
CA ARG A 180 11.82 9.76 4.48
C ARG A 180 10.69 8.85 4.91
N VAL A 181 10.90 7.53 4.85
CA VAL A 181 9.88 6.54 5.24
C VAL A 181 9.56 6.64 6.73
N GLU A 182 10.56 6.88 7.54
CA GLU A 182 10.44 7.01 9.01
C GLU A 182 9.78 8.31 9.49
N ALA A 183 9.61 9.30 8.59
CA ALA A 183 9.07 10.61 8.94
C ALA A 183 7.85 11.01 8.09
N HIS A 184 7.90 10.72 6.82
CA HIS A 184 6.99 11.23 5.80
C HIS A 184 6.26 10.08 5.07
N PRO A 185 5.20 9.53 5.63
CA PRO A 185 4.38 8.53 4.93
C PRO A 185 3.80 9.09 3.64
N ARG A 186 3.76 8.24 2.63
CA ARG A 186 3.12 8.52 1.34
C ARG A 186 2.12 7.41 1.07
N THR A 187 1.01 7.75 0.44
CA THR A 187 -0.05 6.81 0.08
C THR A 187 -0.74 7.24 -1.21
N MET A 188 -1.59 6.37 -1.72
CA MET A 188 -2.42 6.61 -2.88
C MET A 188 -3.88 6.45 -2.48
N ALA A 189 -4.74 7.39 -2.87
CA ALA A 189 -6.19 7.27 -2.73
C ALA A 189 -6.88 8.27 -3.66
N ASP A 190 -8.12 8.00 -4.04
CA ASP A 190 -8.96 8.91 -4.81
C ASP A 190 -9.50 10.01 -3.88
N VAL A 191 -8.91 11.21 -3.93
CA VAL A 191 -9.31 12.34 -3.08
C VAL A 191 -10.33 13.27 -3.75
N ASN A 192 -10.55 13.12 -5.05
CA ASN A 192 -11.48 13.96 -5.79
C ASN A 192 -12.75 13.24 -6.29
N GLY A 193 -12.82 11.89 -6.12
CA GLY A 193 -13.98 11.10 -6.49
C GLY A 193 -14.05 10.77 -7.98
N ASP A 194 -12.93 10.85 -8.70
CA ASP A 194 -12.91 10.63 -10.16
C ASP A 194 -12.54 9.18 -10.55
N GLY A 195 -12.36 8.31 -9.57
CA GLY A 195 -12.02 6.89 -9.75
C GLY A 195 -10.55 6.61 -9.98
N ARG A 196 -9.66 7.62 -9.90
CA ARG A 196 -8.22 7.47 -10.01
C ARG A 196 -7.53 7.75 -8.69
N ALA A 197 -6.49 6.98 -8.40
CA ALA A 197 -5.72 7.16 -7.18
C ALA A 197 -4.73 8.33 -7.31
N ASP A 198 -4.83 9.29 -6.39
CA ASP A 198 -3.99 10.46 -6.25
C ASP A 198 -2.84 10.23 -5.29
N ILE A 199 -1.77 11.01 -5.41
CA ILE A 199 -0.65 10.98 -4.47
C ILE A 199 -0.99 11.80 -3.23
N ILE A 200 -0.80 11.22 -2.04
CA ILE A 200 -0.91 11.89 -0.74
C ILE A 200 0.40 11.70 0.02
N GLY A 201 0.98 12.79 0.47
CA GLY A 201 2.20 12.79 1.26
C GLY A 201 2.06 13.58 2.56
N PHE A 202 2.40 12.95 3.68
CA PHE A 202 2.45 13.59 5.00
C PHE A 202 3.85 14.14 5.23
N GLY A 203 4.03 15.42 4.99
CA GLY A 203 5.31 16.09 5.03
C GLY A 203 5.69 16.64 6.41
N ASN A 204 6.67 17.55 6.43
CA ASN A 204 7.11 18.21 7.66
C ASN A 204 6.02 19.11 8.27
N ASN A 205 5.36 19.89 7.45
CA ASN A 205 4.46 20.96 7.94
C ASN A 205 2.98 20.58 7.79
N GLY A 206 2.68 19.59 6.95
CA GLY A 206 1.30 19.25 6.66
C GLY A 206 1.17 18.14 5.65
N VAL A 207 0.11 18.20 4.85
CA VAL A 207 -0.19 17.23 3.81
C VAL A 207 -0.14 17.89 2.45
N GLY A 208 0.61 17.30 1.56
CA GLY A 208 0.63 17.68 0.15
C GLY A 208 0.27 16.50 -0.73
N GLY A 209 -0.08 16.78 -1.97
CA GLY A 209 -0.43 15.73 -2.93
C GLY A 209 -0.44 16.21 -4.37
N ALA A 210 -0.77 15.29 -5.25
CA ALA A 210 -0.93 15.55 -6.67
C ALA A 210 -2.07 14.70 -7.22
N LEU A 211 -3.04 15.33 -7.87
CA LEU A 211 -4.19 14.66 -8.49
C LEU A 211 -3.74 13.90 -9.75
N SER A 212 -4.26 12.70 -9.91
CA SER A 212 -4.04 11.92 -11.12
C SER A 212 -4.86 12.49 -12.29
N LEU A 213 -4.22 12.59 -13.44
CA LEU A 213 -4.84 12.93 -14.72
C LEU A 213 -4.88 11.71 -15.66
N GLY A 214 -4.68 10.52 -15.10
CA GLY A 214 -4.68 9.24 -15.80
C GLY A 214 -3.28 8.82 -16.29
N THR A 215 -2.65 9.58 -17.15
CA THR A 215 -1.29 9.30 -17.67
C THR A 215 -0.23 10.26 -17.16
N SER A 216 -0.61 11.19 -16.30
CA SER A 216 0.24 12.17 -15.65
C SER A 216 -0.38 12.56 -14.30
N PHE A 217 0.30 13.41 -13.56
CA PHE A 217 -0.24 14.04 -12.35
C PHE A 217 -0.25 15.54 -12.50
N ALA A 218 -1.21 16.20 -11.85
CA ALA A 218 -1.19 17.64 -11.67
C ALA A 218 0.08 18.05 -10.87
N PRO A 219 0.53 19.31 -10.98
CA PRO A 219 1.63 19.79 -10.15
C PRO A 219 1.34 19.55 -8.66
N PRO A 220 2.34 19.09 -7.87
CA PRO A 220 2.17 18.91 -6.45
C PRO A 220 1.69 20.18 -5.74
N GLN A 221 0.72 20.03 -4.86
CA GLN A 221 0.14 21.11 -4.08
C GLN A 221 0.19 20.79 -2.59
N GLU A 222 0.24 21.81 -1.76
CA GLU A 222 0.02 21.70 -0.32
C GLU A 222 -1.48 21.80 -0.05
N TRP A 223 -2.07 20.75 0.55
CA TRP A 223 -3.51 20.67 0.82
C TRP A 223 -3.88 21.06 2.26
N ILE A 224 -2.99 20.78 3.21
CA ILE A 224 -3.18 21.09 4.62
C ILE A 224 -1.87 21.66 5.19
N ASN A 225 -1.91 22.85 5.77
CA ASN A 225 -0.83 23.44 6.53
C ASN A 225 -1.40 24.48 7.54
N PRO A 226 -1.20 24.28 8.86
CA PRO A 226 -0.60 23.11 9.52
C PRO A 226 -1.59 21.95 9.66
N GLY A 227 -1.07 20.71 9.66
CA GLY A 227 -1.90 19.53 9.94
C GLY A 227 -1.19 18.21 9.61
N PHE A 228 -1.27 17.25 10.52
CA PHE A 228 -0.72 15.89 10.40
C PHE A 228 0.79 15.83 10.08
N GLY A 229 1.50 16.93 10.21
CA GLY A 229 2.91 17.07 9.84
C GLY A 229 3.87 16.57 10.91
N TYR A 230 5.09 16.24 10.47
CA TYR A 230 6.15 15.77 11.36
C TYR A 230 6.61 16.87 12.35
N ASN A 231 6.80 18.10 11.89
CA ASN A 231 7.26 19.23 12.69
C ASN A 231 6.11 19.99 13.35
N THR A 232 5.03 20.28 12.63
CA THR A 232 3.97 21.20 13.09
C THR A 232 3.09 20.61 14.17
N GLN A 233 2.74 19.33 14.10
CA GLN A 233 1.92 18.64 15.10
C GLN A 233 2.61 17.44 15.74
N GLY A 234 3.89 17.24 15.42
CA GLY A 234 4.70 16.21 16.02
C GLY A 234 4.30 14.77 15.66
N PHE A 235 3.64 14.56 14.51
CA PHE A 235 3.27 13.22 14.08
C PHE A 235 4.51 12.36 13.81
N ARG A 236 4.52 11.13 14.35
CA ARG A 236 5.61 10.15 14.20
C ARG A 236 5.05 8.85 13.65
N VAL A 237 5.74 8.24 12.68
CA VAL A 237 5.29 6.99 12.01
C VAL A 237 5.05 5.87 13.01
N GLY A 238 5.93 5.71 14.00
CA GLY A 238 5.83 4.65 15.00
C GLY A 238 4.78 4.89 16.11
N ARG A 239 4.09 6.04 16.13
CA ARG A 239 3.17 6.40 17.23
C ARG A 239 1.83 6.95 16.76
N HIS A 240 1.82 7.63 15.63
CA HIS A 240 0.69 8.41 15.18
C HIS A 240 0.28 7.93 13.78
N PRO A 241 -0.57 6.90 13.69
CA PRO A 241 -1.10 6.43 12.41
C PRO A 241 -1.81 7.57 11.66
N ARG A 242 -1.57 7.63 10.36
CA ARG A 242 -2.30 8.48 9.42
C ARG A 242 -2.91 7.56 8.38
N LEU A 243 -4.21 7.62 8.27
CA LEU A 243 -5.03 6.77 7.42
C LEU A 243 -5.77 7.63 6.41
N VAL A 244 -6.12 7.03 5.30
CA VAL A 244 -6.90 7.69 4.25
C VAL A 244 -8.04 6.76 3.86
N ALA A 245 -9.27 7.25 3.96
CA ALA A 245 -10.48 6.51 3.62
C ALA A 245 -11.65 7.49 3.44
N ASP A 246 -12.64 7.13 2.63
CA ASP A 246 -13.92 7.82 2.58
C ASP A 246 -14.69 7.51 3.88
N VAL A 247 -14.82 8.51 4.77
CA VAL A 247 -15.46 8.33 6.08
C VAL A 247 -16.85 8.97 6.16
N ASN A 248 -17.24 9.73 5.14
CA ASN A 248 -18.54 10.40 5.05
C ASN A 248 -19.41 9.86 3.92
N ALA A 249 -18.92 8.88 3.16
CA ALA A 249 -19.57 8.23 2.02
C ALA A 249 -19.88 9.20 0.85
N ASP A 250 -18.99 10.19 0.61
CA ASP A 250 -19.13 11.12 -0.51
C ASP A 250 -18.33 10.72 -1.76
N GLY A 251 -17.68 9.56 -1.70
CA GLY A 251 -16.87 9.00 -2.78
C GLY A 251 -15.43 9.53 -2.83
N ARG A 252 -15.02 10.40 -1.89
CA ARG A 252 -13.68 10.96 -1.80
C ARG A 252 -12.97 10.44 -0.55
N ALA A 253 -11.70 10.19 -0.68
CA ALA A 253 -10.88 9.75 0.44
C ALA A 253 -10.50 10.92 1.34
N ASP A 254 -10.83 10.81 2.64
CA ASP A 254 -10.55 11.74 3.71
C ASP A 254 -9.29 11.36 4.48
N ILE A 255 -8.76 12.25 5.30
CA ILE A 255 -7.59 12.00 6.13
C ILE A 255 -7.99 11.84 7.60
N ILE A 256 -7.53 10.76 8.21
CA ILE A 256 -7.66 10.47 9.64
C ILE A 256 -6.27 10.37 10.27
N GLY A 257 -6.03 11.19 11.27
CA GLY A 257 -4.80 11.13 12.06
C GLY A 257 -5.07 10.75 13.51
N ILE A 258 -4.41 9.71 14.00
CA ILE A 258 -4.45 9.33 15.41
C ILE A 258 -3.24 9.96 16.10
N GLY A 259 -3.49 11.08 16.77
CA GLY A 259 -2.45 11.89 17.40
C GLY A 259 -2.26 11.59 18.88
N ASN A 260 -1.64 12.52 19.60
CA ASN A 260 -1.44 12.40 21.04
C ASN A 260 -2.75 12.46 21.82
N GLY A 261 -3.65 13.36 21.47
CA GLY A 261 -4.90 13.63 22.21
C GLY A 261 -6.11 12.87 21.69
N GLY A 262 -5.99 12.11 20.60
CA GLY A 262 -7.14 11.41 20.03
C GLY A 262 -7.12 11.34 18.51
N VAL A 263 -8.31 11.18 17.92
CA VAL A 263 -8.50 11.05 16.47
C VAL A 263 -8.95 12.40 15.89
N ALA A 264 -8.18 12.91 14.96
CA ALA A 264 -8.52 14.09 14.16
C ALA A 264 -8.85 13.68 12.73
N GLY A 265 -9.86 14.32 12.15
CA GLY A 265 -10.27 14.11 10.77
C GLY A 265 -10.19 15.39 9.95
N SER A 266 -10.05 15.23 8.65
CA SER A 266 -10.01 16.29 7.65
C SER A 266 -10.69 15.78 6.39
N LEU A 267 -11.81 16.38 6.00
CA LEU A 267 -12.62 15.92 4.89
C LEU A 267 -12.11 16.52 3.57
N SER A 268 -12.10 15.68 2.53
CA SER A 268 -11.78 16.11 1.17
C SER A 268 -12.94 16.91 0.55
N PHE A 269 -12.60 18.00 -0.16
CA PHE A 269 -13.51 18.70 -1.05
C PHE A 269 -13.06 18.62 -2.52
N GLY A 270 -12.21 17.63 -2.85
CA GLY A 270 -11.78 17.29 -4.21
C GLY A 270 -10.51 17.99 -4.69
N THR A 271 -10.23 19.21 -4.26
CA THR A 271 -9.03 19.98 -4.62
C THR A 271 -8.16 20.30 -3.40
N GLY A 272 -8.54 19.79 -2.23
CA GLY A 272 -7.88 19.98 -0.95
C GLY A 272 -8.72 19.37 0.16
N PHE A 273 -8.39 19.74 1.41
CA PHE A 273 -9.02 19.20 2.60
C PHE A 273 -9.42 20.31 3.58
N THR A 274 -10.44 20.06 4.39
CA THR A 274 -10.76 20.93 5.52
C THR A 274 -9.60 20.97 6.50
N LEU A 275 -9.53 21.99 7.35
CA LEU A 275 -8.58 21.99 8.46
C LEU A 275 -8.88 20.81 9.41
N PRO A 276 -7.83 20.15 9.99
CA PRO A 276 -8.04 19.06 10.91
C PRO A 276 -8.88 19.46 12.12
N ALA A 277 -9.92 18.68 12.40
CA ALA A 277 -10.76 18.83 13.58
C ALA A 277 -10.68 17.59 14.46
N MET A 278 -10.71 17.76 15.79
CA MET A 278 -10.77 16.64 16.74
C MET A 278 -12.17 16.00 16.67
N TRP A 279 -12.24 14.72 16.28
CA TRP A 279 -13.48 13.96 16.19
C TRP A 279 -13.72 13.08 17.39
N VAL A 280 -12.64 12.46 17.91
CA VAL A 280 -12.72 11.59 19.08
C VAL A 280 -11.59 11.92 20.04
N ASN A 281 -11.93 12.33 21.25
CA ASN A 281 -10.96 12.62 22.31
C ASN A 281 -10.56 11.34 23.06
N ASN A 282 -10.16 10.31 22.30
CA ASN A 282 -9.69 9.01 22.76
C ASN A 282 -8.81 8.35 21.68
N TYR A 283 -8.27 7.17 21.98
CA TYR A 283 -7.35 6.40 21.11
C TYR A 283 -6.01 7.08 20.84
N GLY A 284 -5.70 8.20 21.51
CA GLY A 284 -4.45 8.91 21.35
C GLY A 284 -3.29 8.27 22.12
N HIS A 285 -2.06 8.56 21.68
CA HIS A 285 -0.86 8.00 22.28
C HIS A 285 -0.70 8.35 23.78
N LEU A 286 -1.01 9.59 24.19
CA LEU A 286 -0.97 10.01 25.59
C LEU A 286 -2.10 9.41 26.45
N GLN A 287 -3.09 8.79 25.83
CA GLN A 287 -4.18 8.08 26.50
C GLN A 287 -3.87 6.58 26.65
N GLY A 288 -2.63 6.16 26.40
CA GLY A 288 -2.16 4.78 26.60
C GLY A 288 -2.26 3.86 25.41
N TRP A 289 -2.74 4.33 24.26
CA TRP A 289 -2.77 3.57 23.02
C TRP A 289 -1.37 3.57 22.37
N ARG A 290 -0.81 2.36 22.16
CA ARG A 290 0.56 2.16 21.62
C ARG A 290 0.59 1.13 20.51
#